data_47487e9168f344da0ae2a9448935a18f
#
_entry.id   47487e9168f344da0ae2a9448935a18f
#
_cell.length_a   1.000
_cell.length_b   1.000
_cell.length_c   1.000
_cell.angle_alpha   90.00
_cell.angle_beta   90.00
_cell.angle_gamma   90.00
#
_symmetry.space_group_name_H-M   'P 1'
#
loop_
_entity.id
_entity.type
_entity.pdbx_description
1 polymer ?
#
loop_
_entity_poly.entity_id
_entity_poly.type
_entity_poly.pdbx_seq_one_letter_code
_entity_poly.pdbx_strand_id
1 'polypeptide(L)'
;MDIFDVVIVGCGPTGAMLAAELRLHDVRVLVLEKDTEPVSFVRIVGLHIRSLELLAMRGLLDRIREHGRQRPAGAYFAAIDKPAPQNLDSPYAYLLGIPQPVIVRLLEEHAIALGAHVRRGAAVTGLEQDDDGVTVELAGGEQVRTRYLVGGDGARSAVRKLLGVGFPGEPARNETLMGEMKADAPPAEIAAKVTRRFWLRPVGAGVYSVVVPAAGVSDRAEPPTLDDFRQQLQAFAGTDFGVHSPRWLSRFGDATRLAESYRVGRVLLAGDAAHIHPPLGGQGLNLGIQDAVNLGWKLAAQVRGWAPDTLLDTYQAERHPVAAEVLDNTRAQTELSSTGPGPQAVRKLLVELMEFDEVNRFLLEKVTAIGVRYDFGAGPDLLGRRMPDIELEQGRLYGRLHGGRGLLLDRTERLAAGSWSTQVDYLGDPTASLDVPAVLLRPDGHVAWIGDDQQDLDDHLARWFGKPID
;
A
#
# COMPACT_ATOMS: atom_id res chain seq x y z
N MET A 1 24.19 -8.66 -22.18
CA MET A 1 23.05 -8.84 -21.25
C MET A 1 22.91 -7.55 -20.48
N ASP A 2 21.73 -6.95 -20.52
CA ASP A 2 21.48 -5.79 -19.68
C ASP A 2 21.52 -6.23 -18.21
N ILE A 3 22.39 -5.62 -17.43
CA ILE A 3 22.56 -5.96 -16.03
C ILE A 3 21.62 -5.07 -15.21
N PHE A 4 20.57 -5.65 -14.64
CA PHE A 4 19.70 -4.95 -13.71
C PHE A 4 20.19 -5.08 -12.26
N ASP A 5 20.11 -4.01 -11.50
CA ASP A 5 20.49 -4.03 -10.09
C ASP A 5 19.40 -4.66 -9.22
N VAL A 6 18.13 -4.40 -9.58
CA VAL A 6 16.97 -4.95 -8.89
C VAL A 6 15.96 -5.49 -9.91
N VAL A 7 15.51 -6.72 -9.67
CA VAL A 7 14.34 -7.31 -10.34
C VAL A 7 13.17 -7.28 -9.38
N ILE A 8 12.01 -6.82 -9.86
CA ILE A 8 10.74 -6.84 -9.13
C ILE A 8 9.82 -7.82 -9.83
N VAL A 9 9.23 -8.76 -9.10
CA VAL A 9 8.23 -9.70 -9.61
C VAL A 9 6.84 -9.20 -9.26
N GLY A 10 6.04 -8.93 -10.29
CA GLY A 10 4.70 -8.36 -10.19
C GLY A 10 4.65 -6.85 -10.49
N CYS A 11 3.82 -6.47 -11.48
CA CYS A 11 3.56 -5.08 -11.87
C CYS A 11 2.22 -4.56 -11.32
N GLY A 12 1.87 -4.99 -10.11
CA GLY A 12 0.76 -4.41 -9.34
C GLY A 12 1.13 -3.05 -8.73
N PRO A 13 0.23 -2.42 -7.95
CA PRO A 13 0.47 -1.09 -7.39
C PRO A 13 1.73 -1.03 -6.52
N THR A 14 2.03 -2.09 -5.76
CA THR A 14 3.25 -2.18 -4.94
C THR A 14 4.52 -2.25 -5.79
N GLY A 15 4.54 -3.14 -6.79
CA GLY A 15 5.72 -3.30 -7.64
C GLY A 15 5.98 -2.10 -8.54
N ALA A 16 4.94 -1.48 -9.09
CA ALA A 16 5.05 -0.26 -9.90
C ALA A 16 5.55 0.94 -9.06
N MET A 17 5.01 1.12 -7.84
CA MET A 17 5.48 2.17 -6.93
C MET A 17 6.94 1.93 -6.51
N LEU A 18 7.31 0.71 -6.17
CA LEU A 18 8.68 0.36 -5.81
C LEU A 18 9.67 0.60 -6.97
N ALA A 19 9.26 0.26 -8.20
CA ALA A 19 10.07 0.54 -9.38
C ALA A 19 10.35 2.02 -9.55
N ALA A 20 9.33 2.87 -9.34
CA ALA A 20 9.49 4.32 -9.37
C ALA A 20 10.42 4.81 -8.26
N GLU A 21 10.24 4.37 -7.03
CA GLU A 21 11.10 4.74 -5.89
C GLU A 21 12.58 4.41 -6.15
N LEU A 22 12.87 3.20 -6.65
CA LEU A 22 14.24 2.79 -6.98
C LEU A 22 14.83 3.65 -8.11
N ARG A 23 14.03 4.01 -9.11
CA ARG A 23 14.47 4.84 -10.23
C ARG A 23 14.79 6.29 -9.84
N LEU A 24 14.18 6.83 -8.78
CA LEU A 24 14.55 8.14 -8.22
C LEU A 24 16.02 8.20 -7.76
N HIS A 25 16.62 7.04 -7.51
CA HIS A 25 18.01 6.88 -7.08
C HIS A 25 18.91 6.22 -8.15
N ASP A 26 18.53 6.27 -9.43
CA ASP A 26 19.28 5.73 -10.57
C ASP A 26 19.59 4.22 -10.47
N VAL A 27 18.80 3.44 -9.73
CA VAL A 27 18.88 1.99 -9.70
C VAL A 27 18.28 1.42 -10.99
N ARG A 28 18.98 0.51 -11.67
CA ARG A 28 18.49 -0.16 -12.88
C ARG A 28 17.47 -1.24 -12.49
N VAL A 29 16.21 -1.04 -12.89
CA VAL A 29 15.08 -1.86 -12.47
C VAL A 29 14.46 -2.59 -13.66
N LEU A 30 14.24 -3.91 -13.50
CA LEU A 30 13.39 -4.73 -14.34
C LEU A 30 12.18 -5.20 -13.53
N VAL A 31 10.99 -4.93 -14.02
CA VAL A 31 9.73 -5.48 -13.49
C VAL A 31 9.29 -6.63 -14.37
N LEU A 32 9.11 -7.80 -13.77
CA LEU A 32 8.61 -9.03 -14.42
C LEU A 32 7.14 -9.20 -14.05
N GLU A 33 6.26 -9.21 -15.06
CA GLU A 33 4.83 -9.45 -14.88
C GLU A 33 4.43 -10.71 -15.66
N LYS A 34 3.75 -11.64 -14.98
CA LYS A 34 3.32 -12.92 -15.59
C LYS A 34 2.23 -12.75 -16.64
N ASP A 35 1.33 -11.79 -16.43
CA ASP A 35 0.22 -11.53 -17.35
C ASP A 35 0.72 -10.75 -18.56
N THR A 36 0.24 -11.11 -19.76
CA THR A 36 0.63 -10.48 -21.03
C THR A 36 -0.02 -9.11 -21.20
N GLU A 37 -1.21 -8.93 -20.62
CA GLU A 37 -1.99 -7.71 -20.69
C GLU A 37 -2.23 -7.12 -19.30
N PRO A 38 -2.39 -5.80 -19.18
CA PRO A 38 -2.80 -5.18 -17.93
C PRO A 38 -4.15 -5.72 -17.44
N VAL A 39 -4.34 -5.76 -16.12
CA VAL A 39 -5.60 -6.18 -15.51
C VAL A 39 -6.74 -5.29 -16.00
N SER A 40 -7.77 -5.90 -16.61
CA SER A 40 -8.91 -5.19 -17.23
C SER A 40 -10.14 -5.07 -16.31
N PHE A 41 -10.20 -5.80 -15.20
CA PHE A 41 -11.36 -5.74 -14.31
C PHE A 41 -11.34 -4.49 -13.42
N VAL A 42 -12.48 -3.82 -13.31
CA VAL A 42 -12.61 -2.56 -12.57
C VAL A 42 -13.02 -2.85 -11.14
N ARG A 43 -12.04 -2.84 -10.23
CA ARG A 43 -12.28 -2.73 -8.79
C ARG A 43 -12.07 -1.29 -8.37
N ILE A 44 -13.06 -0.66 -7.72
CA ILE A 44 -12.85 0.65 -7.10
C ILE A 44 -12.08 0.43 -5.79
N VAL A 45 -10.93 1.06 -5.68
CA VAL A 45 -10.13 1.10 -4.45
C VAL A 45 -10.20 2.49 -3.84
N GLY A 46 -10.06 2.57 -2.51
CA GLY A 46 -9.92 3.82 -1.79
C GLY A 46 -8.45 4.08 -1.49
N LEU A 47 -7.90 5.18 -2.00
CA LEU A 47 -6.62 5.67 -1.51
C LEU A 47 -6.84 6.43 -0.20
N HIS A 48 -6.13 6.02 0.82
CA HIS A 48 -6.21 6.58 2.17
C HIS A 48 -5.27 7.77 2.32
N ILE A 49 -5.45 8.55 3.38
CA ILE A 49 -4.72 9.79 3.63
C ILE A 49 -3.21 9.57 3.49
N ARG A 50 -2.62 8.55 4.16
CA ARG A 50 -1.18 8.32 4.07
C ARG A 50 -0.70 8.01 2.64
N SER A 51 -1.45 7.26 1.88
CA SER A 51 -1.10 7.01 0.47
C SER A 51 -1.20 8.27 -0.39
N LEU A 52 -2.20 9.13 -0.13
CA LEU A 52 -2.31 10.43 -0.81
C LEU A 52 -1.11 11.33 -0.47
N GLU A 53 -0.67 11.34 0.78
CA GLU A 53 0.54 12.06 1.22
C GLU A 53 1.79 11.56 0.49
N LEU A 54 2.00 10.24 0.42
CA LEU A 54 3.13 9.65 -0.29
C LEU A 54 3.11 9.99 -1.79
N LEU A 55 1.93 9.97 -2.41
CA LEU A 55 1.76 10.37 -3.81
C LEU A 55 2.00 11.88 -4.01
N ALA A 56 1.62 12.73 -3.05
CA ALA A 56 1.95 14.15 -3.04
C ALA A 56 3.45 14.39 -2.91
N MET A 57 4.12 13.66 -2.01
CA MET A 57 5.58 13.67 -1.85
C MET A 57 6.34 13.22 -3.11
N ARG A 58 5.69 12.60 -4.08
CA ARG A 58 6.28 12.18 -5.37
C ARG A 58 5.74 12.97 -6.56
N GLY A 59 4.96 14.01 -6.30
CA GLY A 59 4.38 14.85 -7.37
C GLY A 59 3.33 14.16 -8.22
N LEU A 60 2.77 13.03 -7.75
CA LEU A 60 1.83 12.21 -8.50
C LEU A 60 0.37 12.50 -8.18
N LEU A 61 0.10 13.13 -7.03
CA LEU A 61 -1.26 13.22 -6.50
C LEU A 61 -2.22 13.96 -7.43
N ASP A 62 -1.81 15.07 -8.02
CA ASP A 62 -2.70 15.89 -8.86
C ASP A 62 -3.14 15.11 -10.10
N ARG A 63 -2.22 14.44 -10.78
CA ARG A 63 -2.53 13.56 -11.93
C ARG A 63 -3.49 12.42 -11.55
N ILE A 64 -3.32 11.84 -10.36
CA ILE A 64 -4.18 10.75 -9.86
C ILE A 64 -5.58 11.28 -9.50
N ARG A 65 -5.67 12.48 -8.90
CA ARG A 65 -6.94 13.12 -8.53
C ARG A 65 -7.87 13.38 -9.73
N GLU A 66 -7.32 13.66 -10.89
CA GLU A 66 -8.11 13.84 -12.14
C GLU A 66 -8.95 12.61 -12.50
N HIS A 67 -8.54 11.42 -12.05
CA HIS A 67 -9.18 10.14 -12.36
C HIS A 67 -10.00 9.57 -11.21
N GLY A 68 -10.01 10.21 -10.05
CA GLY A 68 -10.67 9.73 -8.83
C GLY A 68 -11.82 10.61 -8.37
N ARG A 69 -12.59 10.08 -7.41
CA ARG A 69 -13.65 10.81 -6.70
C ARG A 69 -13.26 10.96 -5.24
N GLN A 70 -13.15 12.19 -4.79
CA GLN A 70 -12.94 12.50 -3.37
C GLN A 70 -14.21 12.21 -2.57
N ARG A 71 -14.03 11.69 -1.36
CA ARG A 71 -15.07 11.45 -0.37
C ARG A 71 -14.55 11.86 1.01
N PRO A 72 -15.39 12.33 1.93
CA PRO A 72 -14.98 12.60 3.30
C PRO A 72 -14.30 11.38 3.92
N ALA A 73 -13.26 11.59 4.72
CA ALA A 73 -12.54 10.53 5.42
C ALA A 73 -13.32 10.06 6.67
N GLY A 74 -14.56 9.63 6.49
CA GLY A 74 -15.42 9.12 7.57
C GLY A 74 -15.88 7.68 7.31
N ALA A 75 -16.49 7.07 8.33
CA ALA A 75 -17.26 5.82 8.22
C ALA A 75 -16.51 4.58 7.71
N TYR A 76 -15.25 4.40 8.06
CA TYR A 76 -14.46 3.27 7.54
C TYR A 76 -14.32 2.09 8.48
N PHE A 77 -14.46 2.30 9.79
CA PHE A 77 -14.30 1.21 10.74
C PHE A 77 -15.56 0.34 10.79
N ALA A 78 -15.46 -0.89 10.31
CA ALA A 78 -16.56 -1.86 10.26
C ALA A 78 -17.86 -1.32 9.61
N ALA A 79 -17.74 -0.43 8.63
CA ALA A 79 -18.87 0.27 7.99
C ALA A 79 -19.83 0.96 9.00
N ILE A 80 -19.28 1.48 10.09
CA ILE A 80 -20.02 2.35 11.03
C ILE A 80 -20.04 3.75 10.42
N ASP A 81 -21.23 4.28 10.20
CA ASP A 81 -21.42 5.60 9.59
C ASP A 81 -21.23 6.69 10.65
N LYS A 82 -20.11 7.37 10.61
CA LYS A 82 -19.77 8.53 11.44
C LYS A 82 -19.16 9.63 10.57
N PRO A 83 -19.41 10.90 10.90
CA PRO A 83 -18.76 12.01 10.22
C PRO A 83 -17.23 11.92 10.38
N ALA A 84 -16.51 12.50 9.42
CA ALA A 84 -15.05 12.63 9.53
C ALA A 84 -14.70 13.47 10.77
N PRO A 85 -13.70 13.06 11.58
CA PRO A 85 -13.16 13.89 12.65
C PRO A 85 -12.68 15.23 12.09
N GLN A 86 -12.89 16.29 12.86
CA GLN A 86 -12.34 17.60 12.50
C GLN A 86 -10.85 17.67 12.83
N ASN A 87 -10.13 18.54 12.12
CA ASN A 87 -8.72 18.84 12.37
C ASN A 87 -7.81 17.59 12.31
N LEU A 88 -8.01 16.75 11.30
CA LEU A 88 -7.01 15.74 10.97
C LEU A 88 -5.73 16.44 10.53
N ASP A 89 -4.59 15.94 11.01
CA ASP A 89 -3.27 16.48 10.74
C ASP A 89 -2.79 16.15 9.31
N SER A 90 -3.58 16.56 8.32
CA SER A 90 -3.26 16.39 6.90
C SER A 90 -4.13 17.30 6.02
N PRO A 91 -3.57 18.00 5.04
CA PRO A 91 -4.34 18.73 4.03
C PRO A 91 -5.08 17.78 3.08
N TYR A 92 -4.77 16.49 3.11
CA TYR A 92 -5.39 15.43 2.30
C TYR A 92 -6.42 14.62 3.11
N ALA A 93 -7.14 15.26 4.04
CA ALA A 93 -8.12 14.65 4.94
C ALA A 93 -9.38 14.14 4.20
N TYR A 94 -9.18 13.35 3.14
CA TYR A 94 -10.24 12.71 2.34
C TYR A 94 -9.78 11.34 1.86
N LEU A 95 -10.72 10.58 1.31
CA LEU A 95 -10.41 9.36 0.56
C LEU A 95 -10.61 9.61 -0.92
N LEU A 96 -9.76 9.02 -1.73
CA LEU A 96 -9.88 9.07 -3.17
C LEU A 96 -10.30 7.71 -3.71
N GLY A 97 -11.57 7.58 -4.10
CA GLY A 97 -12.06 6.40 -4.82
C GLY A 97 -11.60 6.44 -6.27
N ILE A 98 -10.83 5.42 -6.70
CA ILE A 98 -10.28 5.33 -8.05
C ILE A 98 -10.37 3.88 -8.56
N PRO A 99 -10.62 3.64 -9.88
CA PRO A 99 -10.51 2.30 -10.44
C PRO A 99 -9.08 1.75 -10.31
N GLN A 100 -8.94 0.53 -9.79
CA GLN A 100 -7.62 -0.09 -9.58
C GLN A 100 -6.78 -0.16 -10.86
N PRO A 101 -7.32 -0.51 -12.05
CA PRO A 101 -6.52 -0.48 -13.28
C PRO A 101 -5.96 0.90 -13.62
N VAL A 102 -6.69 1.97 -13.26
CA VAL A 102 -6.22 3.34 -13.51
C VAL A 102 -5.04 3.70 -12.63
N ILE A 103 -5.14 3.43 -11.31
CA ILE A 103 -4.00 3.73 -10.41
C ILE A 103 -2.78 2.87 -10.77
N VAL A 104 -2.94 1.59 -11.09
CA VAL A 104 -1.83 0.72 -11.51
C VAL A 104 -1.17 1.27 -12.78
N ARG A 105 -1.96 1.62 -13.81
CA ARG A 105 -1.45 2.21 -15.04
C ARG A 105 -0.68 3.50 -14.80
N LEU A 106 -1.20 4.40 -13.98
CA LEU A 106 -0.54 5.68 -13.67
C LEU A 106 0.80 5.50 -12.95
N LEU A 107 0.89 4.53 -12.03
CA LEU A 107 2.13 4.18 -11.34
C LEU A 107 3.13 3.50 -12.28
N GLU A 108 2.67 2.58 -13.14
CA GLU A 108 3.51 1.92 -14.16
C GLU A 108 4.06 2.94 -15.17
N GLU A 109 3.21 3.82 -15.71
CA GLU A 109 3.63 4.89 -16.61
C GLU A 109 4.67 5.81 -15.97
N HIS A 110 4.51 6.13 -14.68
CA HIS A 110 5.47 6.93 -13.94
C HIS A 110 6.81 6.19 -13.78
N ALA A 111 6.79 4.92 -13.39
CA ALA A 111 8.01 4.13 -13.26
C ALA A 111 8.76 4.01 -14.60
N ILE A 112 8.05 3.80 -15.70
CA ILE A 112 8.61 3.75 -17.06
C ILE A 112 9.20 5.12 -17.45
N ALA A 113 8.50 6.20 -17.15
CA ALA A 113 9.01 7.57 -17.43
C ALA A 113 10.30 7.88 -16.68
N LEU A 114 10.49 7.30 -15.48
CA LEU A 114 11.74 7.35 -14.72
C LEU A 114 12.81 6.36 -15.23
N GLY A 115 12.50 5.50 -16.21
CA GLY A 115 13.43 4.55 -16.82
C GLY A 115 13.39 3.14 -16.26
N ALA A 116 12.31 2.71 -15.61
CA ALA A 116 12.10 1.30 -15.29
C ALA A 116 11.74 0.50 -16.54
N HIS A 117 12.23 -0.74 -16.64
CA HIS A 117 11.85 -1.67 -17.69
C HIS A 117 10.74 -2.60 -17.18
N VAL A 118 9.64 -2.71 -17.92
CA VAL A 118 8.55 -3.64 -17.61
C VAL A 118 8.46 -4.70 -18.69
N ARG A 119 8.56 -5.98 -18.27
CA ARG A 119 8.44 -7.14 -19.14
C ARG A 119 7.24 -7.97 -18.74
N ARG A 120 6.24 -8.03 -19.64
CA ARG A 120 5.03 -8.82 -19.47
C ARG A 120 5.17 -10.21 -20.08
N GLY A 121 4.28 -11.15 -19.66
CA GLY A 121 4.35 -12.56 -20.07
C GLY A 121 5.57 -13.29 -19.48
N ALA A 122 6.15 -12.78 -18.38
CA ALA A 122 7.38 -13.25 -17.78
C ALA A 122 7.12 -13.85 -16.38
N ALA A 123 6.52 -15.05 -16.36
CA ALA A 123 6.24 -15.76 -15.12
C ALA A 123 7.53 -16.34 -14.51
N VAL A 124 7.78 -16.06 -13.24
CA VAL A 124 8.90 -16.63 -12.47
C VAL A 124 8.55 -18.03 -12.03
N THR A 125 9.45 -18.99 -12.30
CA THR A 125 9.32 -20.42 -12.00
C THR A 125 10.37 -20.95 -11.04
N GLY A 126 11.51 -20.27 -10.93
CA GLY A 126 12.61 -20.63 -10.03
C GLY A 126 13.41 -19.42 -9.58
N LEU A 127 14.12 -19.56 -8.47
CA LEU A 127 15.11 -18.60 -8.01
C LEU A 127 16.22 -19.31 -7.24
N GLU A 128 17.43 -18.84 -7.42
CA GLU A 128 18.62 -19.21 -6.64
C GLU A 128 19.38 -17.95 -6.24
N GLN A 129 19.95 -17.92 -5.06
CA GLN A 129 20.79 -16.80 -4.61
C GLN A 129 22.12 -17.25 -4.07
N ASP A 130 23.12 -16.40 -4.25
CA ASP A 130 24.47 -16.53 -3.71
C ASP A 130 24.94 -15.20 -3.11
N ASP A 131 26.22 -15.11 -2.76
CA ASP A 131 26.81 -13.91 -2.14
C ASP A 131 26.80 -12.69 -3.07
N ASP A 132 26.74 -12.86 -4.39
CA ASP A 132 26.83 -11.80 -5.39
C ASP A 132 25.46 -11.38 -5.94
N GLY A 133 24.41 -12.22 -5.84
CA GLY A 133 23.11 -11.86 -6.39
C GLY A 133 22.08 -12.97 -6.39
N VAL A 134 21.06 -12.79 -7.23
CA VAL A 134 19.92 -13.69 -7.41
C VAL A 134 19.79 -14.04 -8.88
N THR A 135 19.68 -15.33 -9.20
CA THR A 135 19.32 -15.84 -10.52
C THR A 135 17.83 -16.19 -10.51
N VAL A 136 17.07 -15.58 -11.39
CA VAL A 136 15.61 -15.78 -11.55
C VAL A 136 15.39 -16.60 -12.80
N GLU A 137 14.68 -17.71 -12.68
CA GLU A 137 14.26 -18.54 -13.82
C GLU A 137 12.84 -18.15 -14.25
N LEU A 138 12.64 -17.97 -15.55
CA LEU A 138 11.37 -17.65 -16.17
C LEU A 138 10.73 -18.88 -16.82
N ALA A 139 9.43 -18.87 -16.99
CA ALA A 139 8.74 -19.85 -17.80
C ALA A 139 9.35 -19.88 -19.22
N GLY A 140 9.80 -21.07 -19.63
CA GLY A 140 10.56 -21.23 -20.90
C GLY A 140 12.08 -21.40 -20.72
N GLY A 141 12.57 -21.36 -19.49
CA GLY A 141 13.97 -21.69 -19.15
C GLY A 141 14.96 -20.53 -19.29
N GLU A 142 14.48 -19.33 -19.64
CA GLU A 142 15.34 -18.13 -19.62
C GLU A 142 15.71 -17.76 -18.18
N GLN A 143 16.94 -17.32 -17.98
CA GLN A 143 17.44 -16.86 -16.67
C GLN A 143 17.81 -15.38 -16.70
N VAL A 144 17.48 -14.68 -15.62
CA VAL A 144 17.83 -13.27 -15.39
C VAL A 144 18.65 -13.16 -14.11
N ARG A 145 19.82 -12.55 -14.19
CA ARG A 145 20.70 -12.30 -13.04
C ARG A 145 20.51 -10.87 -12.53
N THR A 146 20.43 -10.71 -11.20
CA THR A 146 20.26 -9.40 -10.54
C THR A 146 20.98 -9.39 -9.19
N ARG A 147 21.22 -8.20 -8.63
CA ARG A 147 21.81 -8.06 -7.28
C ARG A 147 20.78 -8.30 -6.17
N TYR A 148 19.55 -7.87 -6.39
CA TYR A 148 18.43 -8.04 -5.45
C TYR A 148 17.15 -8.40 -6.21
N LEU A 149 16.28 -9.18 -5.55
CA LEU A 149 14.95 -9.52 -6.04
C LEU A 149 13.90 -9.05 -5.04
N VAL A 150 12.79 -8.48 -5.53
CA VAL A 150 11.65 -8.17 -4.70
C VAL A 150 10.39 -8.85 -5.23
N GLY A 151 9.75 -9.68 -4.39
CA GLY A 151 8.44 -10.27 -4.65
C GLY A 151 7.33 -9.30 -4.29
N GLY A 152 6.70 -8.67 -5.30
CA GLY A 152 5.47 -7.91 -5.21
C GLY A 152 4.33 -8.58 -5.98
N ASP A 153 4.35 -9.92 -6.06
CA ASP A 153 3.59 -10.79 -6.93
C ASP A 153 2.26 -11.28 -6.32
N GLY A 154 1.78 -10.57 -5.30
CA GLY A 154 0.45 -10.71 -4.75
C GLY A 154 0.27 -11.91 -3.83
N ALA A 155 -0.96 -12.15 -3.40
CA ALA A 155 -1.34 -13.11 -2.35
C ALA A 155 -0.85 -14.54 -2.61
N ARG A 156 -0.78 -14.96 -3.87
CA ARG A 156 -0.30 -16.29 -4.28
C ARG A 156 1.19 -16.34 -4.59
N SER A 157 1.95 -15.37 -4.13
CA SER A 157 3.37 -15.14 -4.43
C SER A 157 4.16 -16.42 -4.73
N ALA A 158 4.75 -16.46 -5.93
CA ALA A 158 5.69 -17.48 -6.33
C ALA A 158 7.02 -17.28 -5.61
N VAL A 159 7.46 -16.02 -5.48
CA VAL A 159 8.73 -15.66 -4.80
C VAL A 159 8.73 -16.14 -3.36
N ARG A 160 7.66 -15.85 -2.57
CA ARG A 160 7.54 -16.32 -1.18
C ARG A 160 7.63 -17.83 -1.08
N LYS A 161 6.94 -18.56 -1.97
CA LYS A 161 6.93 -20.02 -1.98
C LYS A 161 8.29 -20.61 -2.35
N LEU A 162 8.96 -20.06 -3.35
CA LEU A 162 10.29 -20.48 -3.77
C LEU A 162 11.35 -20.24 -2.70
N LEU A 163 11.18 -19.20 -1.88
CA LEU A 163 12.01 -18.93 -0.70
C LEU A 163 11.72 -19.87 0.48
N GLY A 164 10.60 -20.60 0.46
CA GLY A 164 10.17 -21.39 1.61
C GLY A 164 9.76 -20.57 2.83
N VAL A 165 9.44 -19.27 2.65
CA VAL A 165 9.02 -18.39 3.75
C VAL A 165 7.64 -18.79 4.24
N GLY A 166 7.51 -19.06 5.55
CA GLY A 166 6.25 -19.36 6.20
C GLY A 166 5.23 -18.23 6.07
N PHE A 167 3.97 -18.61 5.93
CA PHE A 167 2.85 -17.66 5.79
C PHE A 167 1.73 -18.03 6.77
N PRO A 168 2.02 -17.98 8.10
CA PRO A 168 1.07 -18.32 9.13
C PRO A 168 -0.13 -17.37 9.16
N GLY A 169 -1.21 -17.83 9.77
CA GLY A 169 -2.46 -17.10 9.96
C GLY A 169 -3.68 -17.96 9.69
N GLU A 170 -4.84 -17.32 9.55
CA GLU A 170 -6.12 -17.98 9.33
C GLU A 170 -6.35 -18.24 7.85
N PRO A 171 -6.74 -19.47 7.46
CA PRO A 171 -7.24 -19.75 6.12
C PRO A 171 -8.56 -19.01 5.87
N ALA A 172 -8.93 -18.84 4.61
CA ALA A 172 -10.24 -18.30 4.27
C ALA A 172 -11.34 -19.22 4.86
N ARG A 173 -12.32 -18.60 5.49
CA ARG A 173 -13.56 -19.26 5.96
C ARG A 173 -14.74 -18.92 5.05
N ASN A 174 -14.68 -17.77 4.42
CA ASN A 174 -15.68 -17.29 3.47
C ASN A 174 -15.01 -16.79 2.21
N GLU A 175 -15.71 -16.96 1.09
CA GLU A 175 -15.38 -16.33 -0.16
C GLU A 175 -16.52 -15.45 -0.64
N THR A 176 -16.16 -14.44 -1.42
CA THR A 176 -17.10 -13.52 -2.05
C THR A 176 -16.84 -13.53 -3.54
N LEU A 177 -17.90 -13.65 -4.34
CA LEU A 177 -17.89 -13.48 -5.78
C LEU A 177 -18.06 -11.99 -6.09
N MET A 178 -17.27 -11.49 -7.00
CA MET A 178 -17.32 -10.10 -7.48
C MET A 178 -17.16 -10.07 -8.98
N GLY A 179 -18.00 -9.30 -9.68
CA GLY A 179 -17.92 -9.18 -11.12
C GLY A 179 -18.70 -8.01 -11.67
N GLU A 180 -18.54 -7.75 -12.96
CA GLU A 180 -19.37 -6.81 -13.71
C GLU A 180 -20.11 -7.55 -14.83
N MET A 181 -21.41 -7.37 -14.86
CA MET A 181 -22.28 -8.06 -15.83
C MET A 181 -23.55 -7.25 -16.07
N LYS A 182 -24.25 -7.54 -17.17
CA LYS A 182 -25.58 -7.00 -17.42
C LYS A 182 -26.62 -7.73 -16.59
N ALA A 183 -27.77 -7.08 -16.33
CA ALA A 183 -28.94 -7.67 -15.70
C ALA A 183 -30.19 -7.22 -16.41
N ASP A 184 -31.15 -8.17 -16.60
CA ASP A 184 -32.43 -7.89 -17.27
C ASP A 184 -33.50 -7.35 -16.31
N ALA A 185 -33.35 -7.62 -14.98
CA ALA A 185 -34.32 -7.15 -14.01
C ALA A 185 -34.36 -5.60 -13.93
N PRO A 186 -35.57 -5.01 -13.74
CA PRO A 186 -35.70 -3.57 -13.58
C PRO A 186 -34.89 -3.04 -12.39
N PRO A 187 -34.28 -1.84 -12.50
CA PRO A 187 -33.47 -1.26 -11.41
C PRO A 187 -34.21 -1.16 -10.05
N ALA A 188 -35.52 -0.91 -10.07
CA ALA A 188 -36.34 -0.86 -8.86
C ALA A 188 -36.46 -2.24 -8.16
N GLU A 189 -36.56 -3.33 -8.91
CA GLU A 189 -36.58 -4.69 -8.36
C GLU A 189 -35.25 -5.04 -7.74
N ILE A 190 -34.14 -4.72 -8.43
CA ILE A 190 -32.78 -4.90 -7.92
C ILE A 190 -32.61 -4.13 -6.60
N ALA A 191 -32.96 -2.84 -6.58
CA ALA A 191 -32.80 -1.98 -5.41
C ALA A 191 -33.61 -2.50 -4.21
N ALA A 192 -34.80 -3.06 -4.43
CA ALA A 192 -35.68 -3.59 -3.37
C ALA A 192 -35.09 -4.82 -2.66
N LYS A 193 -34.20 -5.59 -3.33
CA LYS A 193 -33.67 -6.87 -2.81
C LYS A 193 -32.23 -6.77 -2.32
N VAL A 194 -31.50 -5.70 -2.65
CA VAL A 194 -30.11 -5.50 -2.22
C VAL A 194 -30.01 -5.42 -0.69
N THR A 195 -29.01 -6.07 -0.13
CA THR A 195 -28.74 -6.09 1.31
C THR A 195 -27.29 -5.68 1.61
N ARG A 196 -26.90 -5.68 2.91
CA ARG A 196 -25.47 -5.50 3.28
C ARG A 196 -24.60 -6.70 2.87
N ARG A 197 -25.19 -7.84 2.62
CA ARG A 197 -24.47 -9.09 2.28
C ARG A 197 -24.22 -9.27 0.79
N PHE A 198 -25.09 -8.73 -0.05
CA PHE A 198 -24.92 -8.75 -1.50
C PHE A 198 -25.48 -7.48 -2.12
N TRP A 199 -24.93 -7.07 -3.23
CA TRP A 199 -25.42 -5.91 -3.96
C TRP A 199 -25.20 -6.03 -5.46
N LEU A 200 -26.06 -5.34 -6.20
CA LEU A 200 -25.90 -5.02 -7.60
C LEU A 200 -25.95 -3.48 -7.69
N ARG A 201 -24.84 -2.86 -8.06
CA ARG A 201 -24.74 -1.40 -8.20
C ARG A 201 -24.55 -1.03 -9.65
N PRO A 202 -25.35 -0.12 -10.23
CA PRO A 202 -25.19 0.29 -11.62
C PRO A 202 -23.84 1.00 -11.81
N VAL A 203 -23.11 0.59 -12.85
CA VAL A 203 -21.85 1.21 -13.29
C VAL A 203 -21.98 1.89 -14.66
N GLY A 204 -23.18 1.89 -15.24
CA GLY A 204 -23.52 2.53 -16.50
C GLY A 204 -23.81 1.51 -17.62
N ALA A 205 -24.49 1.96 -18.68
CA ALA A 205 -24.81 1.18 -19.88
C ALA A 205 -25.48 -0.20 -19.60
N GLY A 206 -26.36 -0.27 -18.59
CA GLY A 206 -27.04 -1.52 -18.21
C GLY A 206 -26.15 -2.56 -17.53
N VAL A 207 -24.93 -2.17 -17.15
CA VAL A 207 -23.97 -3.03 -16.44
C VAL A 207 -24.03 -2.72 -14.94
N TYR A 208 -23.92 -3.79 -14.15
CA TYR A 208 -23.90 -3.74 -12.70
C TYR A 208 -22.60 -4.35 -12.15
N SER A 209 -22.03 -3.71 -11.14
CA SER A 209 -21.06 -4.34 -10.26
C SER A 209 -21.84 -5.23 -9.29
N VAL A 210 -21.55 -6.52 -9.34
CA VAL A 210 -22.23 -7.55 -8.55
C VAL A 210 -21.27 -8.10 -7.51
N VAL A 211 -21.73 -8.14 -6.27
CA VAL A 211 -21.00 -8.77 -5.16
C VAL A 211 -21.99 -9.66 -4.40
N VAL A 212 -21.64 -10.94 -4.22
CA VAL A 212 -22.47 -11.93 -3.53
C VAL A 212 -21.58 -12.95 -2.83
N PRO A 213 -21.95 -13.46 -1.62
CA PRO A 213 -21.22 -14.53 -0.96
C PRO A 213 -21.15 -15.77 -1.85
N ALA A 214 -20.00 -16.43 -1.88
CA ALA A 214 -19.85 -17.72 -2.54
C ALA A 214 -20.53 -18.85 -1.71
N ALA A 215 -20.75 -20.01 -2.33
CA ALA A 215 -21.31 -21.18 -1.65
C ALA A 215 -20.37 -21.74 -0.56
N GLY A 216 -19.11 -21.48 -0.65
CA GLY A 216 -18.05 -21.91 0.25
C GLY A 216 -16.68 -21.49 -0.28
N VAL A 217 -15.64 -21.83 0.46
CA VAL A 217 -14.26 -21.62 0.03
C VAL A 217 -13.89 -22.63 -1.05
N SER A 218 -13.33 -22.14 -2.13
CA SER A 218 -12.95 -22.97 -3.29
C SER A 218 -11.44 -23.15 -3.33
N ASP A 219 -11.00 -24.40 -3.45
CA ASP A 219 -9.60 -24.74 -3.75
C ASP A 219 -9.23 -24.50 -5.22
N ARG A 220 -10.20 -24.10 -6.05
CA ARG A 220 -9.99 -23.90 -7.48
C ARG A 220 -9.14 -22.66 -7.75
N ALA A 221 -8.09 -22.83 -8.52
CA ALA A 221 -7.31 -21.72 -9.08
C ALA A 221 -8.09 -20.98 -10.20
N GLU A 222 -9.14 -21.62 -10.74
CA GLU A 222 -9.96 -21.09 -11.83
C GLU A 222 -10.88 -19.95 -11.37
N PRO A 223 -11.08 -18.93 -12.20
CA PRO A 223 -12.04 -17.87 -11.92
C PRO A 223 -13.46 -18.44 -11.79
N PRO A 224 -14.36 -17.79 -11.02
CA PRO A 224 -15.75 -18.22 -10.93
C PRO A 224 -16.46 -18.08 -12.28
N THR A 225 -17.48 -18.88 -12.48
CA THR A 225 -18.33 -18.84 -13.66
C THR A 225 -19.54 -17.93 -13.44
N LEU A 226 -20.23 -17.54 -14.51
CA LEU A 226 -21.49 -16.80 -14.42
C LEU A 226 -22.57 -17.60 -13.68
N ASP A 227 -22.56 -18.92 -13.82
CA ASP A 227 -23.50 -19.79 -13.13
C ASP A 227 -23.27 -19.84 -11.62
N ASP A 228 -22.05 -19.71 -11.14
CA ASP A 228 -21.78 -19.53 -9.72
C ASP A 228 -22.50 -18.27 -9.18
N PHE A 229 -22.46 -17.17 -9.94
CA PHE A 229 -23.17 -15.93 -9.57
C PHE A 229 -24.68 -16.13 -9.58
N ARG A 230 -25.25 -16.73 -10.63
CA ARG A 230 -26.70 -17.00 -10.73
C ARG A 230 -27.20 -17.82 -9.57
N GLN A 231 -26.51 -18.91 -9.24
CA GLN A 231 -26.87 -19.79 -8.11
C GLN A 231 -26.86 -19.01 -6.78
N GLN A 232 -25.83 -18.20 -6.53
CA GLN A 232 -25.75 -17.44 -5.29
C GLN A 232 -26.77 -16.31 -5.22
N LEU A 233 -27.01 -15.59 -6.31
CA LEU A 233 -28.06 -14.56 -6.37
C LEU A 233 -29.45 -15.19 -6.15
N GLN A 234 -29.73 -16.35 -6.76
CA GLN A 234 -30.96 -17.10 -6.54
C GLN A 234 -31.12 -17.50 -5.05
N ALA A 235 -30.04 -17.96 -4.41
CA ALA A 235 -30.05 -18.34 -3.00
C ALA A 235 -30.28 -17.18 -2.04
N PHE A 236 -29.70 -16.00 -2.31
CA PHE A 236 -29.78 -14.85 -1.42
C PHE A 236 -30.95 -13.90 -1.71
N ALA A 237 -31.34 -13.75 -2.98
CA ALA A 237 -32.36 -12.81 -3.41
C ALA A 237 -33.66 -13.45 -3.90
N GLY A 238 -33.68 -14.78 -4.08
CA GLY A 238 -34.78 -15.51 -4.72
C GLY A 238 -34.93 -15.25 -6.24
N THR A 239 -33.90 -14.63 -6.85
CA THR A 239 -33.81 -14.37 -8.29
C THR A 239 -32.35 -14.16 -8.67
N ASP A 240 -31.99 -14.55 -9.88
CA ASP A 240 -30.67 -14.26 -10.44
C ASP A 240 -30.63 -12.91 -11.16
N PHE A 241 -31.74 -12.14 -11.14
CA PHE A 241 -31.92 -10.84 -11.81
C PHE A 241 -31.68 -10.89 -13.34
N GLY A 242 -31.68 -12.08 -13.95
CA GLY A 242 -31.34 -12.26 -15.35
C GLY A 242 -29.91 -11.82 -15.69
N VAL A 243 -28.93 -12.09 -14.81
CA VAL A 243 -27.55 -11.69 -15.07
C VAL A 243 -26.95 -12.43 -16.25
N HIS A 244 -26.29 -11.65 -17.14
CA HIS A 244 -25.70 -12.17 -18.38
C HIS A 244 -24.53 -11.31 -18.84
N SER A 245 -23.83 -11.74 -19.90
CA SER A 245 -22.74 -11.00 -20.56
C SER A 245 -21.70 -10.41 -19.58
N PRO A 246 -21.02 -11.26 -18.80
CA PRO A 246 -20.03 -10.80 -17.84
C PRO A 246 -18.87 -10.10 -18.57
N ARG A 247 -18.42 -8.97 -18.04
CA ARG A 247 -17.18 -8.30 -18.45
C ARG A 247 -15.98 -8.94 -17.80
N TRP A 248 -16.12 -9.24 -16.51
CA TRP A 248 -15.13 -9.96 -15.71
C TRP A 248 -15.81 -10.60 -14.51
N LEU A 249 -15.20 -11.68 -14.01
CA LEU A 249 -15.61 -12.42 -12.82
C LEU A 249 -14.39 -12.70 -11.97
N SER A 250 -14.52 -12.58 -10.66
CA SER A 250 -13.45 -12.80 -9.69
C SER A 250 -14.02 -13.35 -8.38
N ARG A 251 -13.15 -13.90 -7.55
CA ARG A 251 -13.45 -14.29 -6.16
C ARG A 251 -12.33 -13.84 -5.25
N PHE A 252 -12.66 -13.54 -4.01
CA PHE A 252 -11.68 -13.28 -2.96
C PHE A 252 -12.15 -13.87 -1.64
N GLY A 253 -11.21 -14.35 -0.84
CA GLY A 253 -11.45 -14.90 0.48
C GLY A 253 -11.13 -13.92 1.58
N ASP A 254 -11.45 -14.29 2.80
CA ASP A 254 -11.17 -13.58 4.05
C ASP A 254 -9.93 -14.12 4.77
N ALA A 255 -9.03 -14.81 4.08
CA ALA A 255 -7.77 -15.27 4.66
C ALA A 255 -6.97 -14.13 5.25
N THR A 256 -6.39 -14.35 6.43
CA THR A 256 -5.55 -13.38 7.13
C THR A 256 -4.21 -14.03 7.44
N ARG A 257 -3.15 -13.60 6.75
CA ARG A 257 -1.82 -14.22 6.84
C ARG A 257 -0.72 -13.17 6.77
N LEU A 258 0.38 -13.42 7.48
CA LEU A 258 1.55 -12.56 7.54
C LEU A 258 2.81 -13.42 7.31
N ALA A 259 3.69 -13.01 6.41
CA ALA A 259 4.95 -13.69 6.16
C ALA A 259 5.86 -13.59 7.40
N GLU A 260 6.49 -14.70 7.77
CA GLU A 260 7.40 -14.75 8.91
C GLU A 260 8.64 -13.87 8.70
N SER A 261 9.07 -13.73 7.45
CA SER A 261 10.19 -12.89 7.09
C SER A 261 9.90 -12.09 5.82
N TYR A 262 10.24 -10.79 5.86
CA TYR A 262 10.17 -9.90 4.70
C TYR A 262 11.46 -9.88 3.90
N ARG A 263 12.53 -10.48 4.44
CA ARG A 263 13.84 -10.57 3.80
C ARG A 263 14.48 -11.93 4.05
N VAL A 264 15.00 -12.54 2.98
CA VAL A 264 15.86 -13.72 3.05
C VAL A 264 17.06 -13.45 2.13
N GLY A 265 18.18 -13.11 2.73
CA GLY A 265 19.39 -12.73 1.99
C GLY A 265 19.16 -11.51 1.09
N ARG A 266 19.21 -11.72 -0.23
CA ARG A 266 19.03 -10.70 -1.27
C ARG A 266 17.61 -10.65 -1.85
N VAL A 267 16.69 -11.43 -1.30
CA VAL A 267 15.30 -11.47 -1.76
C VAL A 267 14.38 -10.89 -0.69
N LEU A 268 13.50 -9.96 -1.09
CA LEU A 268 12.57 -9.29 -0.22
C LEU A 268 11.12 -9.51 -0.68
N LEU A 269 10.16 -9.34 0.23
CA LEU A 269 8.72 -9.43 -0.04
C LEU A 269 8.04 -8.10 0.30
N ALA A 270 7.06 -7.67 -0.51
CA ALA A 270 6.29 -6.44 -0.29
C ALA A 270 4.83 -6.61 -0.71
N GLY A 271 3.93 -5.87 -0.07
CA GLY A 271 2.50 -5.90 -0.32
C GLY A 271 1.89 -7.27 -0.06
N ASP A 272 0.91 -7.68 -0.88
CA ASP A 272 0.19 -8.95 -0.69
C ASP A 272 1.08 -10.20 -0.74
N ALA A 273 2.32 -10.10 -1.25
CA ALA A 273 3.29 -11.18 -1.16
C ALA A 273 3.75 -11.42 0.29
N ALA A 274 3.74 -10.37 1.13
CA ALA A 274 4.15 -10.40 2.52
C ALA A 274 2.96 -10.49 3.51
N HIS A 275 1.79 -9.96 3.16
CA HIS A 275 0.62 -9.90 4.04
C HIS A 275 -0.70 -9.90 3.26
N ILE A 276 -1.67 -10.66 3.73
CA ILE A 276 -3.04 -10.66 3.19
C ILE A 276 -4.06 -10.57 4.32
N HIS A 277 -5.17 -9.93 4.04
CA HIS A 277 -6.28 -9.76 4.96
C HIS A 277 -7.60 -9.51 4.19
N PRO A 278 -8.77 -9.65 4.83
CA PRO A 278 -10.05 -9.26 4.23
C PRO A 278 -10.03 -7.81 3.75
N PRO A 279 -10.74 -7.46 2.66
CA PRO A 279 -10.71 -6.11 2.09
C PRO A 279 -11.47 -5.06 2.94
N LEU A 280 -11.62 -5.30 4.24
CA LEU A 280 -12.29 -4.41 5.17
C LEU A 280 -11.47 -3.13 5.39
N GLY A 281 -12.14 -2.00 5.28
CA GLY A 281 -11.49 -0.70 5.37
C GLY A 281 -10.62 -0.32 4.15
N GLY A 282 -10.45 -1.22 3.15
CA GLY A 282 -9.67 -0.92 1.93
C GLY A 282 -8.17 -0.74 2.14
N GLN A 283 -7.57 -1.41 3.13
CA GLN A 283 -6.22 -1.12 3.59
C GLN A 283 -5.10 -1.77 2.73
N GLY A 284 -5.33 -2.91 2.05
CA GLY A 284 -4.27 -3.71 1.43
C GLY A 284 -3.42 -2.98 0.39
N LEU A 285 -4.05 -2.34 -0.60
CA LEU A 285 -3.32 -1.55 -1.60
C LEU A 285 -2.53 -0.41 -0.95
N ASN A 286 -3.12 0.26 0.03
CA ASN A 286 -2.48 1.36 0.76
C ASN A 286 -1.25 0.89 1.54
N LEU A 287 -1.35 -0.27 2.19
CA LEU A 287 -0.25 -0.91 2.92
C LEU A 287 0.91 -1.25 1.97
N GLY A 288 0.60 -1.82 0.79
CA GLY A 288 1.59 -2.15 -0.22
C GLY A 288 2.30 -0.92 -0.84
N ILE A 289 1.61 0.21 -1.04
CA ILE A 289 2.24 1.47 -1.45
C ILE A 289 3.20 1.96 -0.36
N GLN A 290 2.80 1.88 0.90
CA GLN A 290 3.67 2.29 2.03
C GLN A 290 4.89 1.38 2.15
N ASP A 291 4.74 0.06 1.93
CA ASP A 291 5.88 -0.87 1.88
C ASP A 291 6.85 -0.48 0.77
N ALA A 292 6.34 -0.18 -0.42
CA ALA A 292 7.15 0.20 -1.57
C ALA A 292 7.98 1.46 -1.31
N VAL A 293 7.37 2.49 -0.70
CA VAL A 293 8.08 3.74 -0.38
C VAL A 293 9.09 3.53 0.75
N ASN A 294 8.74 2.76 1.79
CA ASN A 294 9.66 2.46 2.89
C ASN A 294 10.87 1.63 2.42
N LEU A 295 10.64 0.62 1.56
CA LEU A 295 11.69 -0.25 1.03
C LEU A 295 12.54 0.46 -0.03
N GLY A 296 11.93 1.25 -0.92
CA GLY A 296 12.56 1.74 -2.14
C GLY A 296 13.85 2.49 -1.90
N TRP A 297 13.84 3.50 -1.02
CA TRP A 297 15.04 4.28 -0.71
C TRP A 297 16.10 3.47 0.04
N LYS A 298 15.70 2.54 0.93
CA LYS A 298 16.62 1.67 1.68
C LYS A 298 17.35 0.70 0.76
N LEU A 299 16.60 0.08 -0.15
CA LEU A 299 17.17 -0.82 -1.13
C LEU A 299 18.04 -0.08 -2.14
N ALA A 300 17.63 1.12 -2.56
CA ALA A 300 18.44 1.97 -3.40
C ALA A 300 19.76 2.36 -2.73
N ALA A 301 19.73 2.73 -1.45
CA ALA A 301 20.92 3.00 -0.64
C ALA A 301 21.87 1.81 -0.61
N GLN A 302 21.34 0.61 -0.42
CA GLN A 302 22.12 -0.64 -0.42
C GLN A 302 22.75 -0.93 -1.79
N VAL A 303 22.00 -0.73 -2.87
CA VAL A 303 22.48 -0.91 -4.25
C VAL A 303 23.56 0.11 -4.58
N ARG A 304 23.39 1.35 -4.17
CA ARG A 304 24.33 2.46 -4.40
C ARG A 304 25.53 2.45 -3.47
N GLY A 305 25.54 1.60 -2.44
CA GLY A 305 26.69 1.35 -1.58
C GLY A 305 26.93 2.38 -0.47
N TRP A 306 25.93 3.24 -0.19
CA TRP A 306 26.03 4.20 0.92
C TRP A 306 25.22 3.82 2.17
N ALA A 307 24.36 2.77 2.06
CA ALA A 307 23.57 2.32 3.19
C ALA A 307 24.45 1.86 4.36
N PRO A 308 24.07 2.19 5.61
CA PRO A 308 24.59 1.48 6.78
C PRO A 308 24.21 0.00 6.71
N ASP A 309 25.03 -0.87 7.29
CA ASP A 309 24.83 -2.33 7.21
C ASP A 309 23.44 -2.79 7.69
N THR A 310 22.86 -2.08 8.66
CA THR A 310 21.58 -2.41 9.29
C THR A 310 20.38 -1.75 8.62
N LEU A 311 20.56 -0.83 7.66
CA LEU A 311 19.45 -0.03 7.12
C LEU A 311 18.37 -0.90 6.48
N LEU A 312 18.75 -1.88 5.67
CA LEU A 312 17.80 -2.72 4.96
C LEU A 312 17.01 -3.64 5.90
N ASP A 313 17.57 -4.00 7.07
CA ASP A 313 16.87 -4.80 8.08
C ASP A 313 15.77 -4.01 8.78
N THR A 314 15.86 -2.68 8.80
CA THR A 314 14.81 -1.81 9.32
C THR A 314 13.51 -1.91 8.51
N TYR A 315 13.54 -2.40 7.26
CA TYR A 315 12.33 -2.62 6.47
C TYR A 315 11.38 -3.59 7.18
N GLN A 316 11.86 -4.76 7.57
CA GLN A 316 11.04 -5.71 8.33
C GLN A 316 10.69 -5.18 9.72
N ALA A 317 11.64 -4.59 10.44
CA ALA A 317 11.42 -4.08 11.79
C ALA A 317 10.32 -3.00 11.84
N GLU A 318 10.20 -2.20 10.78
CA GLU A 318 9.20 -1.13 10.68
C GLU A 318 7.88 -1.62 10.07
N ARG A 319 7.92 -2.44 9.00
CA ARG A 319 6.70 -2.74 8.22
C ARG A 319 5.95 -3.99 8.70
N HIS A 320 6.65 -4.98 9.24
CA HIS A 320 6.00 -6.19 9.77
C HIS A 320 5.05 -5.90 10.96
N PRO A 321 5.40 -5.08 11.97
CA PRO A 321 4.47 -4.71 13.04
C PRO A 321 3.25 -3.92 12.52
N VAL A 322 3.45 -3.02 11.55
CA VAL A 322 2.34 -2.26 10.94
C VAL A 322 1.39 -3.20 10.21
N ALA A 323 1.91 -4.18 9.46
CA ALA A 323 1.06 -5.19 8.82
C ALA A 323 0.31 -6.04 9.85
N ALA A 324 0.97 -6.47 10.93
CA ALA A 324 0.32 -7.21 12.03
C ALA A 324 -0.85 -6.42 12.62
N GLU A 325 -0.67 -5.12 12.87
CA GLU A 325 -1.76 -4.25 13.35
C GLU A 325 -2.91 -4.12 12.35
N VAL A 326 -2.63 -4.05 11.04
CA VAL A 326 -3.67 -4.04 10.00
C VAL A 326 -4.44 -5.35 9.98
N LEU A 327 -3.77 -6.49 10.17
CA LEU A 327 -4.41 -7.79 10.27
C LEU A 327 -5.34 -7.85 11.49
N ASP A 328 -4.88 -7.39 12.66
CA ASP A 328 -5.71 -7.34 13.87
C ASP A 328 -6.90 -6.39 13.73
N ASN A 329 -6.68 -5.24 13.10
CA ASN A 329 -7.74 -4.30 12.78
C ASN A 329 -8.82 -4.94 11.87
N THR A 330 -8.42 -5.67 10.84
CA THR A 330 -9.38 -6.34 9.95
C THR A 330 -10.08 -7.53 10.61
N ARG A 331 -9.42 -8.26 11.54
CA ARG A 331 -10.08 -9.25 12.42
C ARG A 331 -11.19 -8.62 13.26
N ALA A 332 -10.87 -7.51 13.94
CA ALA A 332 -11.87 -6.77 14.73
C ALA A 332 -13.06 -6.32 13.88
N GLN A 333 -12.81 -5.78 12.69
CA GLN A 333 -13.87 -5.36 11.77
C GLN A 333 -14.72 -6.56 11.29
N THR A 334 -14.10 -7.72 11.06
CA THR A 334 -14.78 -8.96 10.68
C THR A 334 -15.74 -9.39 11.79
N GLU A 335 -15.29 -9.43 13.04
CA GLU A 335 -16.12 -9.77 14.19
C GLU A 335 -17.29 -8.79 14.37
N LEU A 336 -17.04 -7.49 14.26
CA LEU A 336 -18.08 -6.47 14.35
C LEU A 336 -19.10 -6.52 13.18
N SER A 337 -18.77 -7.17 12.09
CA SER A 337 -19.65 -7.37 10.95
C SER A 337 -20.52 -8.64 11.10
N SER A 338 -20.21 -9.49 12.07
CA SER A 338 -20.96 -10.71 12.38
C SER A 338 -22.37 -10.40 12.88
N THR A 339 -23.33 -11.26 12.54
CA THR A 339 -24.76 -11.09 12.89
C THR A 339 -25.16 -11.68 14.24
N GLY A 340 -24.23 -12.35 14.94
CA GLY A 340 -24.48 -12.91 16.26
C GLY A 340 -24.79 -11.87 17.34
N PRO A 341 -25.52 -12.21 18.40
CA PRO A 341 -25.95 -11.23 19.42
C PRO A 341 -24.78 -10.59 20.17
N GLY A 342 -23.71 -11.35 20.46
CA GLY A 342 -22.50 -10.83 21.09
C GLY A 342 -21.77 -9.77 20.26
N PRO A 343 -21.32 -10.09 19.03
CA PRO A 343 -20.72 -9.11 18.12
C PRO A 343 -21.59 -7.88 17.90
N GLN A 344 -22.91 -8.02 17.76
CA GLN A 344 -23.82 -6.89 17.59
C GLN A 344 -23.92 -6.01 18.85
N ALA A 345 -23.84 -6.59 20.05
CA ALA A 345 -23.79 -5.82 21.31
C ALA A 345 -22.48 -5.01 21.40
N VAL A 346 -21.33 -5.62 21.07
CA VAL A 346 -20.03 -4.91 21.03
C VAL A 346 -20.03 -3.83 19.96
N ARG A 347 -20.61 -4.10 18.77
CA ARG A 347 -20.76 -3.08 17.71
C ARG A 347 -21.58 -1.87 18.19
N LYS A 348 -22.70 -2.12 18.90
CA LYS A 348 -23.53 -1.03 19.44
C LYS A 348 -22.75 -0.16 20.42
N LEU A 349 -22.01 -0.79 21.35
CA LEU A 349 -21.15 -0.06 22.30
C LEU A 349 -20.08 0.75 21.56
N LEU A 350 -19.45 0.18 20.52
CA LEU A 350 -18.47 0.92 19.73
C LEU A 350 -19.08 2.11 18.99
N VAL A 351 -20.29 1.97 18.46
CA VAL A 351 -21.03 3.09 17.82
C VAL A 351 -21.26 4.23 18.82
N GLU A 352 -21.59 3.92 20.08
CA GLU A 352 -21.73 4.89 21.17
C GLU A 352 -20.38 5.54 21.52
N LEU A 353 -19.30 4.76 21.63
CA LEU A 353 -17.97 5.28 21.89
C LEU A 353 -17.43 6.17 20.76
N MET A 354 -17.79 5.91 19.52
CA MET A 354 -17.42 6.73 18.37
C MET A 354 -18.14 8.10 18.31
N GLU A 355 -19.03 8.41 19.27
CA GLU A 355 -19.52 9.78 19.48
C GLU A 355 -18.44 10.69 20.10
N PHE A 356 -17.45 10.11 20.79
CA PHE A 356 -16.28 10.85 21.25
C PHE A 356 -15.31 11.05 20.07
N ASP A 357 -14.96 12.31 19.80
CA ASP A 357 -14.11 12.67 18.65
C ASP A 357 -12.75 11.98 18.70
N GLU A 358 -12.20 11.80 19.89
CA GLU A 358 -10.90 11.12 20.11
C GLU A 358 -10.96 9.64 19.68
N VAL A 359 -12.05 8.94 19.98
CA VAL A 359 -12.22 7.52 19.58
C VAL A 359 -12.39 7.41 18.07
N ASN A 360 -13.22 8.26 17.49
CA ASN A 360 -13.44 8.29 16.06
C ASN A 360 -12.13 8.62 15.31
N ARG A 361 -11.40 9.62 15.79
CA ARG A 361 -10.08 10.02 15.25
C ARG A 361 -9.07 8.88 15.35
N PHE A 362 -8.91 8.25 16.51
CA PHE A 362 -8.00 7.12 16.71
C PHE A 362 -8.25 5.99 15.71
N LEU A 363 -9.51 5.60 15.52
CA LEU A 363 -9.88 4.54 14.58
C LEU A 363 -9.61 4.95 13.13
N LEU A 364 -9.87 6.21 12.78
CA LEU A 364 -9.60 6.71 11.44
C LEU A 364 -8.10 6.79 11.15
N GLU A 365 -7.30 7.33 12.07
CA GLU A 365 -5.84 7.40 11.97
C GLU A 365 -5.22 6.02 11.79
N LYS A 366 -5.76 5.01 12.50
CA LYS A 366 -5.34 3.61 12.37
C LYS A 366 -5.65 3.04 10.98
N VAL A 367 -6.86 3.24 10.46
CA VAL A 367 -7.26 2.75 9.12
C VAL A 367 -6.54 3.47 8.00
N THR A 368 -6.31 4.77 8.14
CA THR A 368 -5.67 5.61 7.11
C THR A 368 -4.15 5.65 7.20
N ALA A 369 -3.58 4.99 8.22
CA ALA A 369 -2.16 4.87 8.50
C ALA A 369 -1.43 6.19 8.82
N ILE A 370 -2.15 7.29 9.09
CA ILE A 370 -1.51 8.54 9.53
C ILE A 370 -1.06 8.48 11.00
N GLY A 371 -1.59 7.54 11.79
CA GLY A 371 -1.18 7.27 13.16
C GLY A 371 0.07 6.38 13.29
N VAL A 372 0.64 5.88 12.18
CA VAL A 372 1.82 5.02 12.22
C VAL A 372 3.02 5.78 12.78
N ARG A 373 3.70 5.16 13.76
CA ARG A 373 4.94 5.63 14.35
C ARG A 373 5.95 4.49 14.36
N TYR A 374 7.14 4.73 13.83
CA TYR A 374 8.27 3.80 13.94
C TYR A 374 9.05 4.05 15.23
N ASP A 375 9.61 2.98 15.80
CA ASP A 375 10.46 3.08 16.97
C ASP A 375 11.88 3.50 16.57
N PHE A 376 12.19 4.79 16.72
CA PHE A 376 13.53 5.34 16.49
C PHE A 376 14.28 5.61 17.81
N GLY A 377 13.73 5.18 18.92
CA GLY A 377 14.24 5.40 20.27
C GLY A 377 13.46 6.45 21.04
N ALA A 378 14.00 6.84 22.19
CA ALA A 378 13.39 7.86 23.04
C ALA A 378 13.55 9.27 22.42
N GLY A 379 12.49 10.08 22.50
CA GLY A 379 12.51 11.45 21.95
C GLY A 379 11.13 12.12 21.99
N PRO A 380 11.01 13.33 21.41
CA PRO A 380 9.75 14.03 21.29
C PRO A 380 8.68 13.20 20.54
N ASP A 381 7.42 13.51 20.74
CA ASP A 381 6.30 12.75 20.15
C ASP A 381 6.35 12.65 18.61
N LEU A 382 6.87 13.67 17.96
CA LEU A 382 7.03 13.72 16.50
C LEU A 382 8.10 12.74 15.97
N LEU A 383 9.07 12.29 16.80
CA LEU A 383 10.10 11.36 16.39
C LEU A 383 9.49 10.00 15.98
N GLY A 384 9.87 9.50 14.81
CA GLY A 384 9.35 8.27 14.23
C GLY A 384 7.97 8.41 13.58
N ARG A 385 7.29 9.54 13.73
CA ARG A 385 6.03 9.84 13.01
C ARG A 385 6.30 10.38 11.62
N ARG A 386 5.30 10.30 10.75
CA ARG A 386 5.29 11.05 9.50
C ARG A 386 5.30 12.56 9.79
N MET A 387 6.01 13.32 9.00
CA MET A 387 5.91 14.78 9.02
C MET A 387 4.66 15.20 8.25
N PRO A 388 3.77 16.04 8.81
CA PRO A 388 2.66 16.64 8.06
C PRO A 388 3.15 17.53 6.91
N ASP A 389 2.30 17.72 5.90
CA ASP A 389 2.59 18.67 4.82
C ASP A 389 2.34 20.11 5.30
N ILE A 390 3.34 20.70 5.92
CA ILE A 390 3.27 22.05 6.48
C ILE A 390 3.51 23.12 5.41
N GLU A 391 3.08 24.35 5.72
CA GLU A 391 3.40 25.53 4.93
C GLU A 391 4.83 26.00 5.21
N LEU A 392 5.52 26.38 4.15
CA LEU A 392 6.86 26.95 4.12
C LEU A 392 6.79 28.36 3.54
N GLU A 393 7.87 29.13 3.66
CA GLU A 393 7.99 30.44 3.01
C GLU A 393 7.68 30.35 1.49
N GLN A 394 8.12 29.26 0.85
CA GLN A 394 7.89 29.00 -0.57
C GLN A 394 7.21 27.65 -0.78
N GLY A 395 5.88 27.64 -0.78
CA GLY A 395 5.06 26.48 -1.07
C GLY A 395 4.86 25.55 0.13
N ARG A 396 4.80 24.26 -0.11
CA ARG A 396 4.55 23.24 0.91
C ARG A 396 5.69 22.22 0.99
N LEU A 397 5.84 21.60 2.16
CA LEU A 397 6.92 20.68 2.48
C LEU A 397 7.00 19.50 1.51
N TYR A 398 5.88 18.88 1.16
CA TYR A 398 5.89 17.70 0.28
C TYR A 398 6.38 18.00 -1.13
N GLY A 399 6.25 19.24 -1.60
CA GLY A 399 6.87 19.69 -2.85
C GLY A 399 8.40 19.61 -2.85
N ARG A 400 9.04 19.59 -1.68
CA ARG A 400 10.50 19.44 -1.53
C ARG A 400 10.97 17.99 -1.52
N LEU A 401 10.04 17.01 -1.48
CA LEU A 401 10.34 15.58 -1.35
C LEU A 401 10.16 14.81 -2.67
N HIS A 402 9.88 15.48 -3.79
CA HIS A 402 9.63 14.83 -5.09
C HIS A 402 10.83 14.00 -5.57
N GLY A 403 12.05 14.38 -5.23
CA GLY A 403 13.28 13.68 -5.61
C GLY A 403 13.56 12.40 -4.81
N GLY A 404 12.73 12.06 -3.82
CA GLY A 404 12.93 10.85 -3.00
C GLY A 404 14.15 10.90 -2.08
N ARG A 405 14.72 12.11 -1.82
CA ARG A 405 15.87 12.32 -0.94
C ARG A 405 15.43 12.61 0.49
N GLY A 406 16.34 12.47 1.46
CA GLY A 406 16.13 13.00 2.79
C GLY A 406 16.04 14.53 2.77
N LEU A 407 15.51 15.13 3.84
CA LEU A 407 15.40 16.59 3.96
C LEU A 407 15.74 17.02 5.38
N LEU A 408 16.70 17.94 5.52
CA LEU A 408 16.94 18.67 6.74
C LEU A 408 16.19 20.01 6.65
N LEU A 409 15.12 20.15 7.44
CA LEU A 409 14.39 21.41 7.61
C LEU A 409 14.91 22.09 8.88
N ASP A 410 15.59 23.23 8.72
CA ASP A 410 16.23 23.99 9.78
C ASP A 410 15.65 25.39 9.91
N ARG A 411 14.91 25.64 11.00
CA ARG A 411 14.37 26.96 11.32
C ARG A 411 15.42 27.91 11.91
N THR A 412 16.54 27.37 12.35
CA THR A 412 17.61 28.18 12.97
C THR A 412 18.62 28.71 11.98
N GLU A 413 18.68 28.13 10.79
CA GLU A 413 19.67 28.41 9.73
C GLU A 413 21.12 28.22 10.22
N ARG A 414 21.35 27.36 11.21
CA ARG A 414 22.66 27.12 11.81
C ARG A 414 23.23 25.74 11.51
N LEU A 415 22.40 24.85 10.98
CA LEU A 415 22.77 23.47 10.70
C LEU A 415 23.16 23.29 9.22
N ALA A 416 23.80 22.18 8.93
CA ALA A 416 24.17 21.82 7.57
C ALA A 416 24.11 20.30 7.38
N ALA A 417 23.69 19.84 6.19
CA ALA A 417 23.78 18.44 5.81
C ALA A 417 25.24 18.02 5.48
N GLY A 418 26.15 18.97 5.34
CA GLY A 418 27.58 18.69 5.15
C GLY A 418 27.87 17.77 3.97
N SER A 419 28.63 16.74 4.24
CA SER A 419 29.02 15.72 3.25
C SER A 419 27.85 14.86 2.76
N TRP A 420 26.67 14.87 3.40
CA TRP A 420 25.47 14.13 2.97
C TRP A 420 24.57 14.92 2.00
N SER A 421 25.05 16.07 1.46
CA SER A 421 24.27 16.93 0.55
C SER A 421 23.82 16.24 -0.75
N THR A 422 24.41 15.09 -1.11
CA THR A 422 23.94 14.24 -2.22
C THR A 422 22.77 13.34 -1.84
N GLN A 423 22.60 12.98 -0.55
CA GLN A 423 21.51 12.13 -0.04
C GLN A 423 20.40 12.91 0.65
N VAL A 424 20.74 14.08 1.20
CA VAL A 424 19.84 14.92 2.03
C VAL A 424 19.84 16.35 1.51
N ASP A 425 18.66 16.84 1.16
CA ASP A 425 18.45 18.25 0.82
C ASP A 425 18.43 19.09 2.09
N TYR A 426 18.93 20.31 2.02
CA TYR A 426 18.86 21.30 3.10
C TYR A 426 17.84 22.38 2.78
N LEU A 427 17.02 22.72 3.76
CA LEU A 427 16.06 23.81 3.69
C LEU A 427 16.12 24.66 4.97
N GLY A 428 16.72 25.85 4.91
CA GLY A 428 16.59 26.87 5.93
C GLY A 428 15.26 27.61 5.75
N ASP A 429 14.38 27.55 6.78
CA ASP A 429 13.10 28.27 6.77
C ASP A 429 12.67 28.62 8.20
N PRO A 430 13.06 29.82 8.69
CA PRO A 430 12.67 30.27 10.02
C PRO A 430 11.16 30.45 10.21
N THR A 431 10.40 30.54 9.10
CA THR A 431 8.96 30.78 9.10
C THR A 431 8.14 29.50 9.05
N ALA A 432 8.79 28.34 8.83
CA ALA A 432 8.11 27.05 8.78
C ALA A 432 7.22 26.81 10.00
N SER A 433 5.99 26.37 9.75
CA SER A 433 5.00 26.07 10.81
C SER A 433 5.37 24.79 11.56
N LEU A 434 6.37 24.89 12.43
CA LEU A 434 6.98 23.79 13.16
C LEU A 434 7.36 24.26 14.57
N ASP A 435 7.03 23.50 15.62
CA ASP A 435 7.27 23.87 17.01
C ASP A 435 8.65 23.43 17.55
N VAL A 436 9.52 22.89 16.67
CA VAL A 436 10.88 22.45 17.01
C VAL A 436 11.92 23.18 16.15
N PRO A 437 13.19 23.26 16.62
CA PRO A 437 14.21 24.04 15.96
C PRO A 437 14.57 23.50 14.56
N ALA A 438 14.74 22.18 14.44
CA ALA A 438 14.97 21.53 13.16
C ALA A 438 14.52 20.06 13.19
N VAL A 439 14.29 19.50 12.00
CA VAL A 439 13.96 18.08 11.80
C VAL A 439 14.74 17.51 10.63
N LEU A 440 15.20 16.27 10.77
CA LEU A 440 15.70 15.45 9.68
C LEU A 440 14.60 14.49 9.23
N LEU A 441 14.22 14.56 7.97
CA LEU A 441 13.24 13.67 7.35
C LEU A 441 13.94 12.61 6.51
N ARG A 442 13.46 11.39 6.62
CA ARG A 442 13.79 10.31 5.70
C ARG A 442 13.04 10.49 4.38
N PRO A 443 13.49 9.82 3.28
CA PRO A 443 12.81 9.86 1.99
C PRO A 443 11.34 9.43 2.02
N ASP A 444 10.94 8.60 3.00
CA ASP A 444 9.55 8.18 3.25
C ASP A 444 8.74 9.17 4.12
N GLY A 445 9.31 10.34 4.41
CA GLY A 445 8.66 11.43 5.15
C GLY A 445 8.54 11.21 6.65
N HIS A 446 9.22 10.22 7.24
CA HIS A 446 9.26 10.05 8.69
C HIS A 446 10.36 10.88 9.33
N VAL A 447 10.05 11.47 10.48
CA VAL A 447 10.98 12.29 11.26
C VAL A 447 12.01 11.38 11.93
N ALA A 448 13.25 11.50 11.49
CA ALA A 448 14.37 10.66 11.92
C ALA A 448 15.21 11.29 13.03
N TRP A 449 15.15 12.62 13.16
CA TRP A 449 15.82 13.38 14.20
C TRP A 449 15.14 14.73 14.43
N ILE A 450 15.30 15.29 15.64
CA ILE A 450 14.77 16.57 16.07
C ILE A 450 15.81 17.22 16.99
N GLY A 451 16.25 18.43 16.68
CA GLY A 451 17.23 19.11 17.52
C GLY A 451 17.76 20.42 16.91
N ASP A 452 18.86 20.92 17.48
CA ASP A 452 19.60 22.09 17.02
C ASP A 452 21.13 21.96 17.24
N ASP A 453 21.59 20.76 17.56
CA ASP A 453 23.01 20.42 17.73
C ASP A 453 23.55 19.74 16.46
N GLN A 454 24.63 20.28 15.89
CA GLN A 454 25.22 19.76 14.64
C GLN A 454 25.84 18.38 14.82
N GLN A 455 26.49 18.11 15.96
CA GLN A 455 27.16 16.81 16.17
C GLN A 455 26.14 15.70 16.32
N ASP A 456 25.05 15.95 17.05
CA ASP A 456 23.93 15.00 17.20
C ASP A 456 23.24 14.76 15.85
N LEU A 457 23.08 15.80 15.02
CA LEU A 457 22.58 15.67 13.65
C LEU A 457 23.50 14.78 12.79
N ASP A 458 24.83 14.98 12.86
CA ASP A 458 25.80 14.19 12.08
C ASP A 458 25.74 12.70 12.44
N ASP A 459 25.56 12.36 13.71
CA ASP A 459 25.38 10.98 14.16
C ASP A 459 24.11 10.36 13.57
N HIS A 460 23.01 11.13 13.48
CA HIS A 460 21.75 10.68 12.87
C HIS A 460 21.84 10.61 11.33
N LEU A 461 22.55 11.53 10.69
CA LEU A 461 22.85 11.45 9.27
C LEU A 461 23.65 10.17 8.95
N ALA A 462 24.69 9.86 9.72
CA ALA A 462 25.44 8.62 9.58
C ALA A 462 24.57 7.38 9.84
N ARG A 463 23.69 7.40 10.83
CA ARG A 463 22.77 6.31 11.15
C ARG A 463 21.83 5.97 10.00
N TRP A 464 21.25 6.97 9.33
CA TRP A 464 20.20 6.77 8.34
C TRP A 464 20.71 6.81 6.90
N PHE A 465 21.72 7.62 6.62
CA PHE A 465 22.25 7.83 5.28
C PHE A 465 23.66 7.28 5.09
N GLY A 466 24.24 6.66 6.14
CA GLY A 466 25.51 5.97 6.09
C GLY A 466 26.68 6.88 5.73
N LYS A 467 27.53 6.38 4.82
CA LYS A 467 28.68 7.17 4.38
C LYS A 467 28.27 8.20 3.33
N PRO A 468 28.85 9.41 3.39
CA PRO A 468 28.68 10.38 2.31
C PRO A 468 29.12 9.77 0.95
N ILE A 469 28.44 10.18 -0.10
CA ILE A 469 28.85 9.89 -1.48
C ILE A 469 29.69 11.06 -1.97
N ASP A 470 30.91 10.79 -2.43
CA ASP A 470 31.81 11.78 -3.05
C ASP A 470 31.26 12.29 -4.39
#